data_af947c6fe914a32837f13ef88002bdff
#
_entry.id   af947c6fe914a32837f13ef88002bdff
#
_cell.length_a   1.000
_cell.length_b   1.000
_cell.length_c   1.000
_cell.angle_alpha   90.00
_cell.angle_beta   90.00
_cell.angle_gamma   90.00
#
_symmetry.space_group_name_H-M   'P 1'
#
loop_
_entity.id
_entity.type
_entity.pdbx_description
1 polymer ?
#
loop_
_entity_poly.entity_id
_entity_poly.type
_entity_poly.pdbx_seq_one_letter_code
_entity_poly.pdbx_strand_id
1 'polypeptide(L)'
;MSEKLGLVGRKIGMTRIFTDDGVSVPVTVLDVSNNRVTMVKTQDTDGYTAVQVAFGTKKPSRVSKPLAGQFAKAGVEAACTLKEFRIDAEKAAEFKPGQTISVEIFTEGQKVDVTGTTIGKGFAGAIKRHHFSSNRASHGNSVTTRAPGSIGNRQDPGR
;
A
#
# COMPACT_ATOMS: atom_id res chain seq x y z
N MET A 1 -8.90 -16.29 1.80
CA MET A 1 -8.10 -15.32 1.01
C MET A 1 -6.92 -16.08 0.46
N SER A 2 -6.60 -15.92 -0.81
CA SER A 2 -5.46 -16.61 -1.44
C SER A 2 -4.17 -16.07 -0.81
N GLU A 3 -3.50 -16.90 -0.03
CA GLU A 3 -2.21 -16.60 0.60
C GLU A 3 -1.13 -16.63 -0.47
N LYS A 4 -0.84 -15.47 -1.05
CA LYS A 4 0.15 -15.32 -2.13
C LYS A 4 1.23 -14.35 -1.73
N LEU A 5 2.47 -14.70 -2.01
CA LEU A 5 3.60 -13.80 -1.91
C LEU A 5 3.39 -12.62 -2.88
N GLY A 6 3.74 -11.44 -2.41
CA GLY A 6 3.74 -10.22 -3.21
C GLY A 6 5.05 -9.46 -3.08
N LEU A 7 5.20 -8.40 -3.85
CA LEU A 7 6.32 -7.46 -3.79
C LEU A 7 5.86 -6.08 -3.36
N VAL A 8 6.73 -5.36 -2.71
CA VAL A 8 6.56 -3.94 -2.43
C VAL A 8 7.24 -3.16 -3.54
N GLY A 9 6.56 -2.16 -4.07
CA GLY A 9 7.09 -1.37 -5.18
C GLY A 9 6.78 0.11 -5.06
N ARG A 10 7.44 0.89 -5.90
CA ARG A 10 7.24 2.32 -6.05
C ARG A 10 6.77 2.63 -7.46
N LYS A 11 5.67 3.36 -7.57
CA LYS A 11 5.23 3.88 -8.87
C LYS A 11 6.23 4.91 -9.38
N ILE A 12 6.84 4.63 -10.52
CA ILE A 12 7.73 5.56 -11.21
C ILE A 12 6.92 6.53 -12.06
N GLY A 13 5.95 6.01 -12.80
CA GLY A 13 5.12 6.82 -13.68
C GLY A 13 4.18 5.98 -14.52
N MET A 14 3.66 6.60 -15.57
CA MET A 14 2.85 5.93 -16.59
C MET A 14 3.39 6.25 -17.98
N THR A 15 3.27 5.29 -18.87
CA THR A 15 3.65 5.42 -20.28
C THR A 15 2.70 4.62 -21.16
N ARG A 16 3.01 4.49 -22.43
CA ARG A 16 2.31 3.64 -23.39
C ARG A 16 3.32 2.69 -24.02
N ILE A 17 2.88 1.51 -24.29
CA ILE A 17 3.57 0.55 -25.13
C ILE A 17 2.71 0.30 -26.38
N PHE A 18 3.36 0.03 -27.49
CA PHE A 18 2.68 -0.33 -28.72
C PHE A 18 2.95 -1.79 -28.98
N THR A 19 1.90 -2.55 -29.26
CA THR A 19 2.01 -3.96 -29.66
C THR A 19 2.31 -4.06 -31.15
N ASP A 20 2.77 -5.22 -31.61
CA ASP A 20 3.04 -5.46 -33.03
C ASP A 20 1.78 -5.28 -33.90
N ASP A 21 0.59 -5.46 -33.32
CA ASP A 21 -0.70 -5.21 -33.97
C ASP A 21 -1.06 -3.72 -34.06
N GLY A 22 -0.20 -2.82 -33.61
CA GLY A 22 -0.44 -1.36 -33.61
C GLY A 22 -1.35 -0.85 -32.51
N VAL A 23 -1.73 -1.68 -31.52
CA VAL A 23 -2.56 -1.26 -30.40
C VAL A 23 -1.73 -0.48 -29.37
N SER A 24 -2.23 0.69 -28.95
CA SER A 24 -1.63 1.50 -27.89
C SER A 24 -2.16 1.09 -26.52
N VAL A 25 -1.29 0.49 -25.69
CA VAL A 25 -1.63 0.02 -24.35
C VAL A 25 -1.07 0.96 -23.30
N PRO A 26 -1.92 1.62 -22.47
CA PRO A 26 -1.43 2.42 -21.35
C PRO A 26 -0.90 1.51 -20.25
N VAL A 27 0.29 1.81 -19.74
CA VAL A 27 0.95 1.02 -18.70
C VAL A 27 1.40 1.90 -17.53
N THR A 28 1.39 1.32 -16.33
CA THR A 28 2.01 1.91 -15.14
C THR A 28 3.31 1.19 -14.86
N VAL A 29 4.39 1.95 -14.70
CA VAL A 29 5.72 1.42 -14.38
C VAL A 29 5.91 1.41 -12.87
N LEU A 30 6.19 0.23 -12.33
CA LEU A 30 6.49 0.02 -10.91
C LEU A 30 7.93 -0.47 -10.76
N ASP A 31 8.70 0.18 -9.90
CA ASP A 31 10.01 -0.29 -9.48
C ASP A 31 9.84 -1.23 -8.29
N VAL A 32 10.26 -2.47 -8.44
CA VAL A 32 10.22 -3.52 -7.41
C VAL A 32 11.61 -4.11 -7.15
N SER A 33 12.67 -3.43 -7.56
CA SER A 33 14.05 -3.97 -7.65
C SER A 33 14.70 -4.32 -6.30
N ASN A 34 14.27 -3.73 -5.18
CA ASN A 34 14.97 -3.84 -3.90
C ASN A 34 14.07 -4.43 -2.81
N ASN A 35 13.53 -5.63 -3.06
CA ASN A 35 12.77 -6.39 -2.09
C ASN A 35 13.66 -7.39 -1.36
N ARG A 36 13.73 -7.31 -0.04
CA ARG A 36 14.57 -8.16 0.83
C ARG A 36 13.76 -8.74 1.95
N VAL A 37 13.96 -10.01 2.24
CA VAL A 37 13.32 -10.68 3.39
C VAL A 37 14.01 -10.22 4.67
N THR A 38 13.24 -9.67 5.61
CA THR A 38 13.74 -9.27 6.93
C THR A 38 13.42 -10.29 8.01
N MET A 39 12.29 -10.95 7.90
CA MET A 39 11.85 -11.93 8.89
C MET A 39 10.89 -12.94 8.25
N VAL A 40 10.99 -14.17 8.67
CA VAL A 40 9.98 -15.19 8.40
C VAL A 40 9.25 -15.46 9.72
N LYS A 41 7.94 -15.28 9.73
CA LYS A 41 7.08 -15.52 10.87
C LYS A 41 6.50 -16.93 10.81
N THR A 42 6.47 -17.59 11.94
CA THR A 42 5.97 -18.96 12.07
C THR A 42 4.81 -19.04 13.05
N GLN A 43 4.00 -20.08 12.92
CA GLN A 43 2.85 -20.29 13.80
C GLN A 43 3.27 -20.39 15.28
N ASP A 44 4.42 -21.01 15.56
CA ASP A 44 4.87 -21.27 16.93
C ASP A 44 5.32 -20.00 17.66
N THR A 45 5.95 -19.08 16.95
CA THR A 45 6.53 -17.86 17.55
C THR A 45 5.61 -16.65 17.46
N ASP A 46 4.89 -16.51 16.36
CA ASP A 46 4.10 -15.31 16.05
C ASP A 46 2.58 -15.57 15.99
N GLY A 47 2.15 -16.84 16.02
CA GLY A 47 0.75 -17.22 15.92
C GLY A 47 0.17 -17.18 14.49
N TYR A 48 1.00 -16.91 13.49
CA TYR A 48 0.66 -16.95 12.07
C TYR A 48 1.90 -17.08 11.20
N THR A 49 1.72 -17.54 9.97
CA THR A 49 2.82 -17.68 9.01
C THR A 49 2.82 -16.52 8.01
N ALA A 50 3.96 -15.85 7.89
CA ALA A 50 4.14 -14.74 6.94
C ALA A 50 5.62 -14.51 6.62
N VAL A 51 5.88 -13.88 5.48
CA VAL A 51 7.20 -13.35 5.13
C VAL A 51 7.14 -11.83 5.17
N GLN A 52 8.02 -11.23 5.96
CA GLN A 52 8.18 -9.79 6.03
C GLN A 52 9.23 -9.33 5.01
N VAL A 53 8.81 -8.44 4.13
CA VAL A 53 9.64 -7.89 3.05
C VAL A 53 9.92 -6.42 3.30
N ALA A 54 11.18 -6.03 3.13
CA ALA A 54 11.66 -4.66 3.18
C ALA A 54 11.87 -4.12 1.76
N PHE A 55 11.50 -2.87 1.53
CA PHE A 55 11.67 -2.19 0.25
C PHE A 55 12.27 -0.79 0.40
N GLY A 56 13.09 -0.43 -0.56
CA GLY A 56 13.74 0.88 -0.62
C GLY A 56 14.90 1.03 0.36
N THR A 57 15.55 2.17 0.35
CA THR A 57 16.68 2.51 1.23
C THR A 57 16.39 3.76 2.06
N LYS A 58 16.79 3.75 3.30
CA LYS A 58 16.64 4.87 4.23
C LYS A 58 17.97 5.16 4.92
N LYS A 59 18.29 6.44 5.06
CA LYS A 59 19.53 6.85 5.77
C LYS A 59 19.51 6.30 7.20
N PRO A 60 20.58 5.67 7.69
CA PRO A 60 20.64 5.09 9.05
C PRO A 60 20.27 6.08 10.16
N SER A 61 20.65 7.34 10.01
CA SER A 61 20.34 8.41 10.97
C SER A 61 18.84 8.72 11.12
N ARG A 62 18.01 8.27 10.17
CA ARG A 62 16.56 8.45 10.17
C ARG A 62 15.79 7.20 10.61
N VAL A 63 16.50 6.15 11.01
CA VAL A 63 15.91 4.89 11.46
C VAL A 63 15.90 4.87 12.98
N SER A 64 14.76 4.51 13.57
CA SER A 64 14.67 4.32 15.02
C SER A 64 15.50 3.13 15.50
N LYS A 65 16.03 3.19 16.71
CA LYS A 65 16.88 2.12 17.28
C LYS A 65 16.25 0.71 17.21
N PRO A 66 14.94 0.49 17.51
CA PRO A 66 14.33 -0.83 17.38
C PRO A 66 14.35 -1.37 15.94
N LEU A 67 14.02 -0.53 14.97
CA LEU A 67 14.06 -0.93 13.56
C LEU A 67 15.49 -1.18 13.07
N ALA A 68 16.46 -0.38 13.51
CA ALA A 68 17.86 -0.60 13.18
C ALA A 68 18.34 -1.97 13.69
N GLY A 69 17.94 -2.35 14.90
CA GLY A 69 18.22 -3.68 15.45
C GLY A 69 17.58 -4.81 14.63
N GLN A 70 16.35 -4.61 14.14
CA GLN A 70 15.67 -5.59 13.29
C GLN A 70 16.41 -5.79 11.96
N PHE A 71 16.80 -4.70 11.29
CA PHE A 71 17.56 -4.78 10.03
C PHE A 71 18.94 -5.41 10.25
N ALA A 72 19.63 -5.07 11.34
CA ALA A 72 20.92 -5.67 11.69
C ALA A 72 20.79 -7.19 11.93
N LYS A 73 19.75 -7.62 12.64
CA LYS A 73 19.48 -9.05 12.85
C LYS A 73 19.23 -9.80 11.55
N ALA A 74 18.59 -9.18 10.58
CA ALA A 74 18.33 -9.75 9.26
C ALA A 74 19.53 -9.65 8.31
N GLY A 75 20.56 -8.86 8.66
CA GLY A 75 21.71 -8.62 7.79
C GLY A 75 21.38 -7.79 6.54
N VAL A 76 20.34 -6.94 6.60
CA VAL A 76 19.88 -6.11 5.48
C VAL A 76 20.04 -4.63 5.75
N GLU A 77 20.17 -3.85 4.69
CA GLU A 77 20.17 -2.39 4.78
C GLU A 77 18.83 -1.85 5.28
N ALA A 78 18.88 -0.68 5.93
CA ALA A 78 17.70 0.01 6.40
C ALA A 78 16.75 0.37 5.24
N ALA A 79 15.49 -0.04 5.37
CA ALA A 79 14.46 0.13 4.36
C ALA A 79 13.48 1.27 4.69
N CYS A 80 12.80 1.78 3.67
CA CYS A 80 11.73 2.76 3.82
C CYS A 80 10.43 2.13 4.30
N THR A 81 10.11 0.94 3.80
CA THR A 81 8.82 0.27 4.02
C THR A 81 9.06 -1.19 4.37
N LEU A 82 8.31 -1.66 5.36
CA LEU A 82 8.17 -3.07 5.72
C LEU A 82 6.73 -3.49 5.45
N LYS A 83 6.54 -4.65 4.81
CA LYS A 83 5.23 -5.24 4.56
C LYS A 83 5.29 -6.73 4.78
N GLU A 84 4.23 -7.29 5.36
CA GLU A 84 4.10 -8.72 5.56
C GLU A 84 3.12 -9.31 4.54
N PHE A 85 3.50 -10.45 4.00
CA PHE A 85 2.67 -11.26 3.14
C PHE A 85 2.40 -12.58 3.83
N ARG A 86 1.14 -12.88 4.11
CA ARG A 86 0.74 -14.17 4.65
C ARG A 86 0.82 -15.21 3.55
N ILE A 87 1.49 -16.29 3.85
CA ILE A 87 1.69 -17.41 2.91
C ILE A 87 1.63 -18.73 3.67
N ASP A 88 1.48 -19.82 2.94
CA ASP A 88 1.48 -21.17 3.49
C ASP A 88 2.82 -21.49 4.15
N ALA A 89 2.79 -22.31 5.21
CA ALA A 89 3.99 -22.67 5.99
C ALA A 89 5.06 -23.36 5.14
N GLU A 90 4.67 -24.20 4.19
CA GLU A 90 5.58 -24.88 3.26
C GLU A 90 6.39 -23.87 2.43
N LYS A 91 5.71 -22.90 1.85
CA LYS A 91 6.35 -21.82 1.07
C LYS A 91 7.17 -20.87 1.93
N ALA A 92 6.73 -20.61 3.17
CA ALA A 92 7.48 -19.76 4.08
C ALA A 92 8.85 -20.34 4.45
N ALA A 93 8.96 -21.66 4.52
CA ALA A 93 10.21 -22.35 4.83
C ALA A 93 11.30 -22.19 3.75
N GLU A 94 10.92 -21.83 2.52
CA GLU A 94 11.86 -21.59 1.42
C GLU A 94 12.61 -20.25 1.57
N PHE A 95 12.06 -19.32 2.37
CA PHE A 95 12.62 -17.97 2.53
C PHE A 95 13.53 -17.89 3.76
N LYS A 96 14.63 -17.16 3.58
CA LYS A 96 15.57 -16.88 4.66
C LYS A 96 15.74 -15.36 4.84
N PRO A 97 15.92 -14.88 6.09
CA PRO A 97 16.30 -13.48 6.31
C PRO A 97 17.55 -13.11 5.51
N GLY A 98 17.56 -11.92 4.92
CA GLY A 98 18.63 -11.45 4.04
C GLY A 98 18.47 -11.81 2.55
N GLN A 99 17.57 -12.72 2.21
CA GLN A 99 17.31 -13.11 0.82
C GLN A 99 16.64 -11.98 0.05
N THR A 100 17.08 -11.74 -1.19
CA THR A 100 16.45 -10.82 -2.14
C THR A 100 15.37 -11.56 -2.94
N ILE A 101 14.23 -10.90 -3.13
CA ILE A 101 13.14 -11.41 -3.95
C ILE A 101 13.09 -10.58 -5.23
N SER A 102 13.23 -11.22 -6.40
CA SER A 102 13.19 -10.56 -7.70
C SER A 102 11.78 -10.53 -8.28
N VAL A 103 11.59 -9.76 -9.35
CA VAL A 103 10.33 -9.68 -10.10
C VAL A 103 9.96 -10.99 -10.79
N GLU A 104 10.90 -11.92 -10.91
CA GLU A 104 10.73 -13.23 -11.58
C GLU A 104 9.69 -14.15 -10.90
N ILE A 105 9.20 -13.78 -9.70
CA ILE A 105 8.06 -14.46 -9.09
C ILE A 105 6.76 -14.27 -9.87
N PHE A 106 6.71 -13.27 -10.76
CA PHE A 106 5.59 -13.00 -11.65
C PHE A 106 5.91 -13.44 -13.08
N THR A 107 4.92 -13.93 -13.76
CA THR A 107 5.01 -14.29 -15.18
C THR A 107 4.35 -13.24 -16.06
N GLU A 108 4.81 -13.08 -17.28
CA GLU A 108 4.19 -12.17 -18.24
C GLU A 108 2.72 -12.53 -18.49
N GLY A 109 1.86 -11.52 -18.58
CA GLY A 109 0.42 -11.71 -18.73
C GLY A 109 -0.33 -12.12 -17.44
N GLN A 110 0.36 -12.29 -16.32
CA GLN A 110 -0.27 -12.61 -15.04
C GLN A 110 -1.09 -11.42 -14.53
N LYS A 111 -2.32 -11.71 -14.07
CA LYS A 111 -3.16 -10.73 -13.37
C LYS A 111 -2.68 -10.57 -11.93
N VAL A 112 -2.48 -9.33 -11.51
CA VAL A 112 -2.01 -8.96 -10.17
C VAL A 112 -2.96 -7.96 -9.51
N ASP A 113 -3.10 -8.07 -8.19
CA ASP A 113 -3.80 -7.06 -7.38
C ASP A 113 -2.79 -6.05 -6.86
N VAL A 114 -3.11 -4.77 -6.99
CA VAL A 114 -2.23 -3.68 -6.54
C VAL A 114 -2.93 -2.87 -5.46
N THR A 115 -2.31 -2.80 -4.28
CA THR A 115 -2.78 -2.02 -3.15
C THR A 115 -1.84 -0.85 -2.91
N GLY A 116 -2.38 0.35 -2.76
CA GLY A 116 -1.57 1.54 -2.52
C GLY A 116 -2.34 2.65 -1.82
N THR A 117 -1.60 3.64 -1.35
CA THR A 117 -2.17 4.86 -0.79
C THR A 117 -2.22 5.93 -1.88
N THR A 118 -3.41 6.47 -2.13
CA THR A 118 -3.59 7.54 -3.10
C THR A 118 -2.92 8.82 -2.64
N ILE A 119 -2.56 9.65 -3.62
CA ILE A 119 -2.03 10.99 -3.31
C ILE A 119 -3.05 11.80 -2.49
N GLY A 120 -2.57 12.57 -1.54
CA GLY A 120 -3.40 13.42 -0.70
C GLY A 120 -4.19 14.44 -1.52
N LYS A 121 -5.45 14.68 -1.14
CA LYS A 121 -6.36 15.64 -1.81
C LYS A 121 -6.45 16.98 -1.09
N GLY A 122 -5.67 17.15 -0.03
CA GLY A 122 -5.74 18.32 0.85
C GLY A 122 -7.03 18.35 1.67
N PHE A 123 -7.35 19.52 2.22
CA PHE A 123 -8.63 19.74 2.88
C PHE A 123 -9.74 19.89 1.85
N ALA A 124 -10.75 19.04 1.91
CA ALA A 124 -11.88 19.07 0.99
C ALA A 124 -13.20 19.15 1.77
N GLY A 125 -14.11 20.01 1.34
CA GLY A 125 -15.45 20.11 1.89
C GLY A 125 -16.29 18.86 1.65
N ALA A 126 -17.38 18.70 2.39
CA ALA A 126 -18.26 17.54 2.36
C ALA A 126 -18.80 17.20 0.96
N ILE A 127 -19.08 18.19 0.13
CA ILE A 127 -19.56 18.00 -1.25
C ILE A 127 -18.51 17.26 -2.09
N LYS A 128 -17.26 17.71 -2.05
CA LYS A 128 -16.16 17.10 -2.82
C LYS A 128 -15.72 15.76 -2.23
N ARG A 129 -15.61 15.68 -0.90
CA ARG A 129 -15.05 14.50 -0.22
C ARG A 129 -16.03 13.33 -0.15
N HIS A 130 -17.32 13.62 0.07
CA HIS A 130 -18.36 12.63 0.35
C HIS A 130 -19.53 12.66 -0.63
N HIS A 131 -19.45 13.50 -1.69
CA HIS A 131 -20.49 13.63 -2.70
C HIS A 131 -21.85 14.11 -2.14
N PHE A 132 -21.83 14.93 -1.10
CA PHE A 132 -23.04 15.54 -0.56
C PHE A 132 -23.65 16.52 -1.55
N SER A 133 -24.97 16.64 -1.55
CA SER A 133 -25.68 17.65 -2.31
C SER A 133 -25.50 19.03 -1.69
N SER A 134 -25.37 20.06 -2.50
CA SER A 134 -25.41 21.43 -2.02
C SER A 134 -26.84 21.86 -1.69
N ASN A 135 -26.99 22.80 -0.77
CA ASN A 135 -28.25 23.52 -0.60
C ASN A 135 -28.50 24.42 -1.81
N ARG A 136 -29.73 24.92 -1.93
CA ARG A 136 -30.11 25.87 -2.99
C ARG A 136 -29.22 27.11 -2.93
N ALA A 137 -28.82 27.65 -4.09
CA ALA A 137 -28.04 28.89 -4.17
C ALA A 137 -28.86 30.17 -3.91
N SER A 138 -30.18 30.07 -3.96
CA SER A 138 -31.15 31.18 -3.79
C SER A 138 -32.38 30.69 -3.00
N HIS A 139 -33.52 31.36 -3.10
CA HIS A 139 -34.76 31.05 -2.41
C HIS A 139 -34.64 31.11 -0.87
N GLY A 140 -34.08 32.22 -0.37
CA GLY A 140 -33.93 32.46 1.06
C GLY A 140 -32.71 31.81 1.71
N ASN A 141 -31.91 31.09 0.97
CA ASN A 141 -30.67 30.53 1.48
C ASN A 141 -29.53 31.58 1.41
N SER A 142 -28.88 31.83 2.53
CA SER A 142 -27.66 32.62 2.61
C SER A 142 -26.61 31.89 3.42
N VAL A 143 -25.32 32.04 3.05
CA VAL A 143 -24.14 31.51 3.76
C VAL A 143 -24.03 29.98 3.85
N THR A 144 -25.14 29.22 3.88
CA THR A 144 -25.18 27.78 4.15
C THR A 144 -25.22 26.89 2.90
N THR A 145 -24.92 27.44 1.70
CA THR A 145 -25.00 26.72 0.43
C THR A 145 -24.18 25.43 0.40
N ARG A 146 -23.02 25.43 1.05
CA ARG A 146 -22.09 24.29 1.07
C ARG A 146 -22.04 23.53 2.39
N ALA A 147 -23.01 23.78 3.30
CA ALA A 147 -23.08 23.09 4.57
C ALA A 147 -23.48 21.62 4.38
N PRO A 148 -22.99 20.70 5.23
CA PRO A 148 -23.29 19.27 5.15
C PRO A 148 -24.76 18.92 5.45
N GLY A 149 -25.51 19.82 6.09
CA GLY A 149 -26.85 19.57 6.59
C GLY A 149 -26.84 19.00 8.00
N SER A 150 -27.86 18.25 8.37
CA SER A 150 -27.92 17.59 9.66
C SER A 150 -26.82 16.53 9.80
N ILE A 151 -26.12 16.53 10.92
CA ILE A 151 -25.04 15.58 11.23
C ILE A 151 -25.38 14.69 12.44
N GLY A 152 -26.60 14.72 12.92
CA GLY A 152 -27.04 13.90 14.04
C GLY A 152 -28.38 14.32 14.60
N ASN A 153 -28.81 13.59 15.61
CA ASN A 153 -30.03 13.88 16.35
C ASN A 153 -29.77 14.83 17.55
N ARG A 154 -30.84 15.51 17.99
CA ARG A 154 -30.73 16.50 19.01
C ARG A 154 -30.33 15.91 20.39
N GLN A 155 -31.13 15.03 20.96
CA GLN A 155 -30.99 14.59 22.36
C GLN A 155 -30.87 13.07 22.49
N ASP A 156 -31.73 12.30 21.88
CA ASP A 156 -31.73 10.85 21.89
C ASP A 156 -31.78 10.31 20.46
N PRO A 157 -30.80 9.54 20.02
CA PRO A 157 -29.66 8.98 20.75
C PRO A 157 -28.47 9.92 20.98
N GLY A 158 -28.52 11.18 20.58
CA GLY A 158 -27.45 12.18 20.80
C GLY A 158 -26.19 11.98 19.95
N ARG A 159 -26.29 11.25 18.83
CA ARG A 159 -25.19 10.93 17.90
C ARG A 159 -25.21 11.81 16.65
#